data_1d30bfabfc635b45a1e864475f6d324f
#
_entry.id   1d30bfabfc635b45a1e864475f6d324f
#
_cell.length_a   1.000
_cell.length_b   1.000
_cell.length_c   1.000
_cell.angle_alpha   90.00
_cell.angle_beta   90.00
_cell.angle_gamma   90.00
#
_symmetry.space_group_name_H-M   'P 1'
#
loop_
_entity.id
_entity.type
_entity.pdbx_description
1 polymer ?
#
loop_
_entity_poly.entity_id
_entity_poly.type
_entity_poly.pdbx_seq_one_letter_code
_entity_poly.pdbx_strand_id
1 'polypeptide(L)'
;MNISDYEQQFFEYMSLNYPIPPQLWKDLRTVLEIKKIKKNRYLTAEQFDLHFILDGMIIKRIENESEAREDVVDFISTNQLIYHIEKMDHSQFEADVDSTVILIRNSNLSKVLEKHPIFLKHLEHLFGEVLIRRSYRGKLIHLTARERILKFKEDYPEAYKYCSVNDKSSFLGMTAAYYSNINI
;
A
#
# COMPACT_ATOMS: atom_id res chain seq x y z
N MET A 1 19.67 -0.83 -6.74
CA MET A 1 19.77 -1.18 -5.30
C MET A 1 20.09 -2.66 -5.17
N ASN A 2 20.97 -3.04 -4.26
CA ASN A 2 21.24 -4.43 -3.93
C ASN A 2 20.29 -4.90 -2.79
N ILE A 3 20.30 -6.20 -2.47
CA ILE A 3 19.42 -6.77 -1.42
C ILE A 3 19.67 -6.10 -0.06
N SER A 4 20.92 -5.81 0.28
CA SER A 4 21.31 -5.16 1.55
C SER A 4 20.73 -3.74 1.67
N ASP A 5 20.65 -2.99 0.56
CA ASP A 5 20.09 -1.63 0.57
C ASP A 5 18.58 -1.66 0.87
N TYR A 6 17.87 -2.64 0.32
CA TYR A 6 16.44 -2.83 0.56
C TYR A 6 16.12 -3.26 2.00
N GLU A 7 16.94 -4.16 2.56
CA GLU A 7 16.81 -4.55 3.96
C GLU A 7 17.09 -3.36 4.88
N GLN A 8 18.08 -2.53 4.55
CA GLN A 8 18.42 -1.33 5.32
C GLN A 8 17.28 -0.30 5.27
N GLN A 9 16.70 -0.04 4.11
CA GLN A 9 15.53 0.84 3.96
C GLN A 9 14.36 0.39 4.83
N PHE A 10 14.05 -0.90 4.83
CA PHE A 10 13.00 -1.47 5.66
C PHE A 10 13.31 -1.36 7.14
N PHE A 11 14.56 -1.63 7.54
CA PHE A 11 15.02 -1.47 8.93
C PHE A 11 14.85 -0.03 9.41
N GLU A 12 15.29 0.94 8.61
CA GLU A 12 15.18 2.37 8.93
C GLU A 12 13.71 2.77 9.12
N TYR A 13 12.84 2.38 8.18
CA TYR A 13 11.42 2.64 8.29
C TYR A 13 10.80 2.04 9.55
N MET A 14 11.07 0.77 9.82
CA MET A 14 10.56 0.08 11.01
C MET A 14 11.08 0.68 12.33
N SER A 15 12.25 1.31 12.30
CA SER A 15 12.89 1.93 13.47
C SER A 15 12.41 3.35 13.76
N LEU A 16 11.63 3.99 12.87
CA LEU A 16 11.21 5.38 13.02
C LEU A 16 10.45 5.66 14.32
N ASN A 17 9.59 4.75 14.73
CA ASN A 17 8.71 4.95 15.90
C ASN A 17 9.19 4.17 17.13
N TYR A 18 9.78 3.00 16.91
CA TYR A 18 10.30 2.13 17.97
C TYR A 18 11.63 1.53 17.54
N PRO A 19 12.68 1.56 18.37
CA PRO A 19 13.95 0.92 18.04
C PRO A 19 13.76 -0.59 17.91
N ILE A 20 14.37 -1.17 16.87
CA ILE A 20 14.35 -2.62 16.66
C ILE A 20 15.52 -3.25 17.42
N PRO A 21 15.27 -4.16 18.40
CA PRO A 21 16.34 -4.90 19.05
C PRO A 21 17.18 -5.70 18.06
N PRO A 22 18.51 -5.76 18.20
CA PRO A 22 19.40 -6.44 17.25
C PRO A 22 19.02 -7.90 16.98
N GLN A 23 18.55 -8.63 18.01
CA GLN A 23 18.14 -10.02 17.86
C GLN A 23 16.83 -10.16 17.10
N LEU A 24 15.86 -9.27 17.31
CA LEU A 24 14.65 -9.21 16.50
C LEU A 24 14.99 -8.94 15.03
N TRP A 25 15.86 -7.96 14.76
CA TRP A 25 16.27 -7.68 13.39
C TRP A 25 16.95 -8.86 12.71
N LYS A 26 17.85 -9.52 13.42
CA LYS A 26 18.54 -10.72 12.92
C LYS A 26 17.54 -11.80 12.49
N ASP A 27 16.54 -12.08 13.31
CA ASP A 27 15.55 -13.11 13.01
C ASP A 27 14.58 -12.66 11.93
N LEU A 28 14.15 -11.38 11.94
CA LEU A 28 13.27 -10.81 10.93
C LEU A 28 13.89 -10.90 9.53
N ARG A 29 15.16 -10.56 9.39
CA ARG A 29 15.89 -10.65 8.12
C ARG A 29 15.84 -12.04 7.49
N THR A 30 15.78 -13.10 8.27
CA THR A 30 15.74 -14.48 7.75
C THR A 30 14.43 -14.84 7.06
N VAL A 31 13.38 -14.04 7.27
CA VAL A 31 12.03 -14.29 6.76
C VAL A 31 11.57 -13.25 5.73
N LEU A 32 12.41 -12.28 5.41
CA LEU A 32 12.11 -11.29 4.37
C LEU A 32 12.29 -11.90 2.97
N GLU A 33 11.29 -11.76 2.14
CA GLU A 33 11.35 -12.13 0.72
C GLU A 33 11.24 -10.86 -0.14
N ILE A 34 12.26 -10.56 -0.95
CA ILE A 34 12.20 -9.44 -1.89
C ILE A 34 11.55 -9.91 -3.18
N LYS A 35 10.49 -9.24 -3.60
CA LYS A 35 9.75 -9.52 -4.83
C LYS A 35 9.81 -8.30 -5.76
N LYS A 36 10.06 -8.56 -7.06
CA LYS A 36 9.97 -7.55 -8.11
C LYS A 36 8.71 -7.82 -8.93
N ILE A 37 7.91 -6.79 -9.12
CA ILE A 37 6.64 -6.85 -9.83
C ILE A 37 6.73 -5.88 -11.01
N LYS A 38 6.55 -6.40 -12.21
CA LYS A 38 6.56 -5.58 -13.42
C LYS A 38 5.28 -4.76 -13.53
N LYS A 39 5.38 -3.60 -14.14
CA LYS A 39 4.24 -2.76 -14.50
C LYS A 39 3.10 -3.60 -15.11
N ASN A 40 1.87 -3.29 -14.74
CA ASN A 40 0.64 -3.98 -15.17
C ASN A 40 0.63 -5.48 -14.77
N ARG A 41 1.34 -5.86 -13.72
CA ARG A 41 1.27 -7.20 -13.13
C ARG A 41 0.70 -7.12 -11.73
N TYR A 42 0.01 -8.18 -11.35
CA TYR A 42 -0.63 -8.27 -10.04
C TYR A 42 0.33 -8.81 -8.98
N LEU A 43 0.27 -8.20 -7.81
CA LEU A 43 0.88 -8.73 -6.60
C LEU A 43 0.03 -9.89 -6.09
N THR A 44 0.60 -11.06 -5.97
CA THR A 44 -0.04 -12.19 -5.29
C THR A 44 0.05 -11.94 -3.77
N ALA A 45 -1.07 -11.60 -3.17
CA ALA A 45 -1.20 -11.38 -1.73
C ALA A 45 -2.06 -12.50 -1.13
N GLU A 46 -1.51 -13.25 -0.18
CA GLU A 46 -2.28 -14.19 0.63
C GLU A 46 -2.82 -13.47 1.89
N GLN A 47 -3.88 -14.01 2.46
CA GLN A 47 -4.49 -13.41 3.64
C GLN A 47 -3.48 -13.29 4.79
N PHE A 48 -3.41 -12.09 5.38
CA PHE A 48 -2.51 -11.69 6.46
C PHE A 48 -1.02 -11.63 6.11
N ASP A 49 -0.65 -11.78 4.83
CA ASP A 49 0.71 -11.45 4.40
C ASP A 49 0.95 -9.94 4.50
N LEU A 50 2.17 -9.56 4.88
CA LEU A 50 2.62 -8.18 4.89
C LEU A 50 3.49 -7.91 3.66
N HIS A 51 3.13 -6.89 2.90
CA HIS A 51 3.96 -6.40 1.79
C HIS A 51 4.33 -4.96 2.06
N PHE A 52 5.62 -4.67 2.14
CA PHE A 52 6.13 -3.31 2.26
C PHE A 52 6.71 -2.85 0.92
N ILE A 53 6.26 -1.70 0.42
CA ILE A 53 6.70 -1.16 -0.86
C ILE A 53 8.05 -0.47 -0.65
N LEU A 54 9.10 -1.03 -1.25
CA LEU A 54 10.46 -0.46 -1.22
C LEU A 54 10.65 0.60 -2.31
N ASP A 55 10.06 0.34 -3.47
CA ASP A 55 10.12 1.22 -4.64
C ASP A 55 8.92 0.95 -5.53
N GLY A 56 8.37 2.00 -6.13
CA GLY A 56 7.26 1.91 -7.05
C GLY A 56 5.90 2.26 -6.44
N MET A 57 4.84 1.81 -7.10
CA MET A 57 3.45 2.09 -6.71
C MET A 57 2.53 0.93 -7.09
N ILE A 58 1.69 0.54 -6.15
CA ILE A 58 0.66 -0.48 -6.30
C ILE A 58 -0.72 0.17 -6.17
N ILE A 59 -1.60 -0.12 -7.10
CA ILE A 59 -3.00 0.32 -7.07
C ILE A 59 -3.85 -0.83 -6.52
N LYS A 60 -4.66 -0.55 -5.49
CA LYS A 60 -5.69 -1.47 -5.03
C LYS A 60 -6.98 -1.22 -5.80
N ARG A 61 -7.48 -2.27 -6.46
CA ARG A 61 -8.75 -2.27 -7.19
C ARG A 61 -9.72 -3.22 -6.52
N ILE A 62 -11.01 -2.87 -6.57
CA ILE A 62 -12.12 -3.73 -6.14
C ILE A 62 -13.09 -3.87 -7.31
N GLU A 63 -13.55 -5.07 -7.54
CA GLU A 63 -14.59 -5.34 -8.53
C GLU A 63 -15.91 -4.68 -8.11
N ASN A 64 -16.47 -3.87 -9.00
CA ASN A 64 -17.78 -3.27 -8.82
C ASN A 64 -18.82 -4.07 -9.62
N GLU A 65 -19.46 -5.01 -8.94
CA GLU A 65 -20.43 -5.92 -9.55
C GLU A 65 -21.59 -5.19 -10.23
N SER A 66 -22.00 -4.01 -9.73
CA SER A 66 -23.12 -3.25 -10.27
C SER A 66 -22.83 -2.57 -11.60
N GLU A 67 -21.56 -2.28 -11.90
CA GLU A 67 -21.17 -1.52 -13.08
C GLU A 67 -20.20 -2.30 -14.00
N ALA A 68 -19.95 -3.57 -13.71
CA ALA A 68 -19.02 -4.44 -14.46
C ALA A 68 -17.64 -3.77 -14.71
N ARG A 69 -17.15 -3.02 -13.74
CA ARG A 69 -15.86 -2.33 -13.77
C ARG A 69 -15.10 -2.52 -12.45
N GLU A 70 -13.84 -2.17 -12.46
CA GLU A 70 -13.03 -2.10 -11.25
C GLU A 70 -12.95 -0.66 -10.74
N ASP A 71 -13.16 -0.49 -9.44
CA ASP A 71 -12.97 0.78 -8.75
C ASP A 71 -11.62 0.84 -8.06
N VAL A 72 -10.89 1.93 -8.26
CA VAL A 72 -9.66 2.20 -7.52
C VAL A 72 -10.03 2.66 -6.11
N VAL A 73 -9.48 1.98 -5.11
CA VAL A 73 -9.76 2.27 -3.69
C VAL A 73 -8.55 2.71 -2.89
N ASP A 74 -7.33 2.45 -3.38
CA ASP A 74 -6.10 2.90 -2.73
C ASP A 74 -4.95 3.02 -3.74
N PHE A 75 -4.04 3.97 -3.49
CA PHE A 75 -2.74 4.10 -4.13
C PHE A 75 -1.68 3.90 -3.04
N ILE A 76 -0.84 2.89 -3.20
CA ILE A 76 0.13 2.47 -2.21
C ILE A 76 1.52 2.66 -2.80
N SER A 77 2.26 3.63 -2.28
CA SER A 77 3.57 4.04 -2.80
C SER A 77 4.72 3.57 -1.90
N THR A 78 5.92 3.96 -2.26
CA THR A 78 7.15 3.68 -1.51
C THR A 78 7.00 4.03 -0.03
N ASN A 79 7.54 3.19 0.84
CA ASN A 79 7.45 3.24 2.30
C ASN A 79 6.02 3.08 2.85
N GLN A 80 5.16 2.41 2.13
CA GLN A 80 3.81 2.06 2.60
C GLN A 80 3.60 0.55 2.64
N LEU A 81 2.67 0.13 3.50
CA LEU A 81 2.36 -1.26 3.74
C LEU A 81 1.06 -1.67 3.04
N ILE A 82 1.06 -2.87 2.47
CA ILE A 82 -0.14 -3.62 2.10
C ILE A 82 -0.32 -4.72 3.15
N TYR A 83 -1.50 -4.75 3.78
CA TYR A 83 -1.93 -5.84 4.63
C TYR A 83 -3.27 -6.37 4.11
N HIS A 84 -3.24 -7.58 3.58
CA HIS A 84 -4.42 -8.20 3.00
C HIS A 84 -5.22 -8.95 4.06
N ILE A 85 -6.33 -8.35 4.50
CA ILE A 85 -7.15 -8.88 5.60
C ILE A 85 -8.29 -9.77 5.07
N GLU A 86 -8.79 -9.51 3.86
CA GLU A 86 -10.12 -9.96 3.46
C GLU A 86 -10.09 -11.05 2.39
N LYS A 87 -10.68 -12.19 2.70
CA LYS A 87 -11.02 -13.19 1.68
C LYS A 87 -12.21 -12.77 0.79
N MET A 88 -12.97 -11.75 1.22
CA MET A 88 -14.26 -11.40 0.62
C MET A 88 -14.25 -10.08 -0.17
N ASP A 89 -13.12 -9.33 -0.20
CA ASP A 89 -13.13 -8.03 -0.87
C ASP A 89 -12.76 -8.11 -2.36
N HIS A 90 -12.53 -9.28 -2.92
CA HIS A 90 -12.12 -9.52 -4.31
C HIS A 90 -11.11 -8.47 -4.82
N SER A 91 -10.34 -7.88 -3.91
CA SER A 91 -9.40 -6.83 -4.26
C SER A 91 -8.19 -7.39 -4.98
N GLN A 92 -7.77 -6.65 -6.00
CA GLN A 92 -6.56 -6.89 -6.76
C GLN A 92 -5.56 -5.79 -6.47
N PHE A 93 -4.28 -6.14 -6.46
CA PHE A 93 -3.16 -5.21 -6.27
C PHE A 93 -2.33 -5.20 -7.55
N GLU A 94 -2.46 -4.15 -8.35
CA GLU A 94 -1.77 -4.00 -9.64
C GLU A 94 -0.61 -3.03 -9.53
N ALA A 95 0.56 -3.40 -10.06
CA ALA A 95 1.70 -2.48 -10.13
C ALA A 95 1.51 -1.46 -11.27
N ASP A 96 1.39 -0.18 -10.93
CA ASP A 96 1.29 0.91 -11.91
C ASP A 96 2.63 1.22 -12.58
N VAL A 97 3.72 0.93 -11.89
CA VAL A 97 5.09 1.00 -12.37
C VAL A 97 5.86 -0.25 -11.93
N ASP A 98 7.04 -0.50 -12.51
CA ASP A 98 7.92 -1.55 -11.99
C ASP A 98 8.16 -1.32 -10.50
N SER A 99 7.80 -2.28 -9.68
CA SER A 99 7.80 -2.14 -8.22
C SER A 99 8.63 -3.22 -7.54
N THR A 100 9.21 -2.87 -6.40
CA THR A 100 9.93 -3.80 -5.54
C THR A 100 9.30 -3.80 -4.16
N VAL A 101 8.99 -4.98 -3.62
CA VAL A 101 8.35 -5.13 -2.32
C VAL A 101 9.09 -6.12 -1.44
N ILE A 102 9.04 -5.94 -0.13
CA ILE A 102 9.35 -6.97 0.86
C ILE A 102 8.05 -7.68 1.21
N LEU A 103 8.08 -9.00 1.16
CA LEU A 103 7.02 -9.86 1.66
C LEU A 103 7.46 -10.52 2.97
N ILE A 104 6.60 -10.46 3.98
CA ILE A 104 6.67 -11.28 5.18
C ILE A 104 5.40 -12.13 5.21
N ARG A 105 5.55 -13.44 5.03
CA ARG A 105 4.42 -14.36 5.06
C ARG A 105 3.81 -14.46 6.45
N ASN A 106 2.50 -14.56 6.53
CA ASN A 106 1.77 -14.70 7.79
C ASN A 106 2.32 -15.83 8.67
N SER A 107 2.66 -16.98 8.11
CA SER A 107 3.25 -18.10 8.85
C SER A 107 4.59 -17.78 9.51
N ASN A 108 5.39 -16.90 8.89
CA ASN A 108 6.66 -16.43 9.43
C ASN A 108 6.46 -15.29 10.44
N LEU A 109 5.47 -14.43 10.21
CA LEU A 109 5.09 -13.34 11.10
C LEU A 109 4.71 -13.88 12.49
N SER A 110 3.90 -14.94 12.53
CA SER A 110 3.50 -15.60 13.77
C SER A 110 4.71 -16.13 14.56
N LYS A 111 5.68 -16.77 13.89
CA LYS A 111 6.91 -17.27 14.53
C LYS A 111 7.79 -16.15 15.09
N VAL A 112 7.88 -15.02 14.35
CA VAL A 112 8.64 -13.85 14.83
C VAL A 112 7.96 -13.26 16.07
N LEU A 113 6.64 -13.15 16.09
CA LEU A 113 5.87 -12.64 17.22
C LEU A 113 5.98 -13.53 18.47
N GLU A 114 5.92 -14.85 18.30
CA GLU A 114 6.11 -15.79 19.39
C GLU A 114 7.49 -15.63 20.04
N LYS A 115 8.53 -15.45 19.23
CA LYS A 115 9.90 -15.28 19.71
C LYS A 115 10.19 -13.88 20.24
N HIS A 116 9.57 -12.86 19.64
CA HIS A 116 9.79 -11.45 19.92
C HIS A 116 8.46 -10.69 20.11
N PRO A 117 7.76 -10.83 21.24
CA PRO A 117 6.47 -10.17 21.46
C PRO A 117 6.52 -8.64 21.30
N ILE A 118 7.70 -8.02 21.52
CA ILE A 118 7.90 -6.58 21.33
C ILE A 118 7.62 -6.14 19.87
N PHE A 119 7.70 -7.05 18.90
CA PHE A 119 7.41 -6.77 17.50
C PHE A 119 5.95 -6.36 17.28
N LEU A 120 5.04 -6.73 18.19
CA LEU A 120 3.65 -6.31 18.13
C LEU A 120 3.51 -4.77 18.09
N LYS A 121 4.35 -4.02 18.82
CA LYS A 121 4.32 -2.55 18.81
C LYS A 121 4.61 -1.95 17.44
N HIS A 122 5.52 -2.57 16.68
CA HIS A 122 5.80 -2.16 15.31
C HIS A 122 4.61 -2.47 14.40
N LEU A 123 3.97 -3.62 14.55
CA LEU A 123 2.80 -4.01 13.78
C LEU A 123 1.59 -3.13 14.09
N GLU A 124 1.35 -2.78 15.35
CA GLU A 124 0.27 -1.86 15.74
C GLU A 124 0.39 -0.52 15.00
N HIS A 125 1.61 0.03 14.91
CA HIS A 125 1.86 1.25 14.17
C HIS A 125 1.59 1.07 12.67
N LEU A 126 2.14 0.04 12.05
CA LEU A 126 1.96 -0.28 10.64
C LEU A 126 0.48 -0.48 10.26
N PHE A 127 -0.25 -1.20 11.09
CA PHE A 127 -1.70 -1.40 10.87
C PHE A 127 -2.48 -0.11 11.08
N GLY A 128 -2.08 0.73 12.02
CA GLY A 128 -2.64 2.06 12.21
C GLY A 128 -2.53 2.90 10.94
N GLU A 129 -1.37 2.92 10.30
CA GLU A 129 -1.16 3.62 9.02
C GLU A 129 -2.06 3.06 7.90
N VAL A 130 -2.16 1.73 7.78
CA VAL A 130 -3.06 1.10 6.81
C VAL A 130 -4.52 1.49 7.04
N LEU A 131 -4.99 1.50 8.29
CA LEU A 131 -6.36 1.88 8.64
C LEU A 131 -6.63 3.35 8.35
N ILE A 132 -5.69 4.26 8.67
CA ILE A 132 -5.80 5.69 8.36
C ILE A 132 -5.92 5.88 6.85
N ARG A 133 -5.04 5.25 6.06
CA ARG A 133 -5.06 5.35 4.60
C ARG A 133 -6.37 4.80 4.00
N ARG A 134 -6.85 3.65 4.48
CA ARG A 134 -8.14 3.08 4.03
C ARG A 134 -9.33 3.99 4.33
N SER A 135 -9.32 4.70 5.45
CA SER A 135 -10.39 5.64 5.81
C SER A 135 -10.33 6.95 5.01
N TYR A 136 -9.20 7.25 4.39
CA TYR A 136 -8.94 8.53 3.75
C TYR A 136 -9.87 8.80 2.55
N ARG A 137 -10.08 7.79 1.68
CA ARG A 137 -11.00 7.92 0.55
C ARG A 137 -12.42 8.29 1.01
N GLY A 138 -12.88 7.69 2.10
CA GLY A 138 -14.19 8.02 2.69
C GLY A 138 -14.29 9.50 3.11
N LYS A 139 -13.21 10.10 3.62
CA LYS A 139 -13.19 11.53 3.94
C LYS A 139 -13.20 12.39 2.68
N LEU A 140 -12.46 12.00 1.64
CA LEU A 140 -12.40 12.77 0.40
C LEU A 140 -13.75 12.90 -0.29
N ILE A 141 -14.58 11.86 -0.33
CA ILE A 141 -15.86 11.87 -1.05
C ILE A 141 -16.88 12.88 -0.48
N HIS A 142 -16.69 13.36 0.73
CA HIS A 142 -17.52 14.42 1.33
C HIS A 142 -17.12 15.85 0.92
N LEU A 143 -15.98 16.01 0.25
CA LEU A 143 -15.52 17.30 -0.25
C LEU A 143 -16.17 17.62 -1.61
N THR A 144 -16.16 18.90 -2.01
CA THR A 144 -16.49 19.28 -3.39
C THR A 144 -15.51 18.65 -4.38
N ALA A 145 -15.89 18.48 -5.63
CA ALA A 145 -15.04 17.85 -6.64
C ALA A 145 -13.68 18.56 -6.79
N ARG A 146 -13.67 19.90 -6.76
CA ARG A 146 -12.42 20.69 -6.84
C ARG A 146 -11.52 20.47 -5.61
N GLU A 147 -12.09 20.57 -4.41
CA GLU A 147 -11.34 20.33 -3.16
C GLU A 147 -10.77 18.91 -3.12
N ARG A 148 -11.54 17.93 -3.57
CA ARG A 148 -11.15 16.52 -3.65
C ARG A 148 -9.90 16.32 -4.52
N ILE A 149 -9.86 16.98 -5.70
CA ILE A 149 -8.70 16.89 -6.60
C ILE A 149 -7.49 17.62 -6.00
N LEU A 150 -7.68 18.81 -5.41
CA LEU A 150 -6.59 19.55 -4.77
C LEU A 150 -5.99 18.76 -3.60
N LYS A 151 -6.84 18.19 -2.76
CA LYS A 151 -6.40 17.36 -1.64
C LYS A 151 -5.70 16.08 -2.09
N PHE A 152 -6.21 15.43 -3.13
CA PHE A 152 -5.54 14.26 -3.72
C PHE A 152 -4.15 14.63 -4.29
N LYS A 153 -4.01 15.76 -4.97
CA LYS A 153 -2.72 16.25 -5.47
C LYS A 153 -1.71 16.50 -4.35
N GLU A 154 -2.18 17.00 -3.22
CA GLU A 154 -1.34 17.25 -2.04
C GLU A 154 -0.89 15.94 -1.38
N ASP A 155 -1.81 15.02 -1.13
CA ASP A 155 -1.57 13.83 -0.32
C ASP A 155 -1.05 12.62 -1.13
N TYR A 156 -1.28 12.60 -2.45
CA TYR A 156 -0.84 11.55 -3.38
C TYR A 156 -0.11 12.14 -4.60
N PRO A 157 0.98 12.90 -4.42
CA PRO A 157 1.61 13.65 -5.52
C PRO A 157 2.13 12.73 -6.64
N GLU A 158 2.63 11.55 -6.32
CA GLU A 158 3.09 10.57 -7.32
C GLU A 158 1.92 9.99 -8.12
N ALA A 159 0.85 9.56 -7.45
CA ALA A 159 -0.34 9.06 -8.11
C ALA A 159 -0.99 10.17 -8.96
N TYR A 160 -1.03 11.40 -8.46
CA TYR A 160 -1.53 12.54 -9.23
C TYR A 160 -0.74 12.78 -10.51
N LYS A 161 0.59 12.62 -10.46
CA LYS A 161 1.49 12.87 -11.59
C LYS A 161 1.49 11.73 -12.61
N TYR A 162 1.49 10.47 -12.17
CA TYR A 162 1.81 9.34 -13.04
C TYR A 162 0.62 8.45 -13.39
N CYS A 163 -0.41 8.35 -12.52
CA CYS A 163 -1.56 7.50 -12.80
C CYS A 163 -2.47 8.07 -13.88
N SER A 164 -3.23 7.19 -14.49
CA SER A 164 -4.19 7.55 -15.53
C SER A 164 -5.32 8.45 -14.99
N VAL A 165 -5.96 9.21 -15.87
CA VAL A 165 -7.17 9.98 -15.53
C VAL A 165 -8.28 9.06 -15.03
N ASN A 166 -8.42 7.87 -15.62
CA ASN A 166 -9.42 6.90 -15.21
C ASN A 166 -9.19 6.43 -13.76
N ASP A 167 -7.95 6.10 -13.37
CA ASP A 167 -7.63 5.67 -12.02
C ASP A 167 -7.86 6.79 -11.00
N LYS A 168 -7.39 8.00 -11.31
CA LYS A 168 -7.59 9.16 -10.44
C LYS A 168 -9.07 9.49 -10.24
N SER A 169 -9.84 9.51 -11.31
CA SER A 169 -11.28 9.79 -11.25
C SER A 169 -12.05 8.70 -10.50
N SER A 170 -11.71 7.43 -10.72
CA SER A 170 -12.30 6.30 -9.99
C SER A 170 -12.04 6.42 -8.49
N PHE A 171 -10.80 6.67 -8.09
CA PHE A 171 -10.45 6.86 -6.67
C PHE A 171 -11.23 8.02 -6.04
N LEU A 172 -11.39 9.12 -6.77
CA LEU A 172 -12.08 10.32 -6.31
C LEU A 172 -13.61 10.22 -6.39
N GLY A 173 -14.15 9.10 -6.88
CA GLY A 173 -15.59 8.87 -7.00
C GLY A 173 -16.26 9.81 -7.99
N MET A 174 -15.65 10.01 -9.18
CA MET A 174 -16.17 10.82 -10.26
C MET A 174 -15.89 10.18 -11.62
N THR A 175 -16.58 10.62 -12.66
CA THR A 175 -16.29 10.16 -14.03
C THR A 175 -15.02 10.82 -14.57
N ALA A 176 -14.30 10.15 -15.48
CA ALA A 176 -13.10 10.70 -16.14
C ALA A 176 -13.42 11.99 -16.89
N ALA A 177 -14.58 12.07 -17.55
CA ALA A 177 -15.04 13.26 -18.24
C ALA A 177 -15.26 14.43 -17.27
N TYR A 178 -15.89 14.17 -16.12
CA TYR A 178 -16.11 15.21 -15.11
C TYR A 178 -14.79 15.68 -14.49
N TYR A 179 -13.90 14.73 -14.14
CA TYR A 179 -12.55 15.05 -13.65
C TYR A 179 -11.78 15.97 -14.61
N SER A 180 -11.79 15.66 -15.91
CA SER A 180 -11.05 16.42 -16.93
C SER A 180 -11.61 17.83 -17.18
N ASN A 181 -12.89 18.06 -16.86
CA ASN A 181 -13.55 19.35 -17.06
C ASN A 181 -13.42 20.30 -15.86
N ILE A 182 -12.87 19.84 -14.73
CA ILE A 182 -12.68 20.70 -13.55
C ILE A 182 -11.39 21.53 -13.75
N ASN A 183 -11.55 22.82 -13.84
CA ASN A 183 -10.43 23.76 -13.83
C ASN A 183 -9.81 23.85 -12.43
N ILE A 184 -8.53 23.50 -12.31
CA ILE A 184 -7.74 23.52 -11.06
C ILE A 184 -6.65 24.55 -11.18
#